data_014b8cf230392612ccd4f3048af9cd79
#
_entry.id   014b8cf230392612ccd4f3048af9cd79
#
_cell.length_a   1.000
_cell.length_b   1.000
_cell.length_c   1.000
_cell.angle_alpha   90.00
_cell.angle_beta   90.00
_cell.angle_gamma   90.00
#
_symmetry.space_group_name_H-M   'P 1'
#
loop_
_entity.id
_entity.type
_entity.pdbx_description
1 polymer ?
#
loop_
_entity_poly.entity_id
_entity_poly.type
_entity_poly.pdbx_seq_one_letter_code
_entity_poly.pdbx_strand_id
1 'polypeptide(L)'
;MELSKADKRLCRELIDTGLERECKHFVEQIQRIANEPIPPEQLNEPYREENGQSIERVWHKRFIKLFRATDEFNHHVALRYDHATGSHYLECVTGLYLDKWLTDDEIARFSDEPREYIKIFASFYSNDPD
;
A
#
# COMPACT_ATOMS: atom_id res chain seq x y z
N MET A 1 18.09 19.80 -1.27
CA MET A 1 16.99 20.73 -1.64
C MET A 1 16.18 21.06 -0.40
N GLU A 2 15.99 22.32 -0.16
CA GLU A 2 15.17 22.78 0.95
C GLU A 2 13.79 23.15 0.45
N LEU A 3 12.75 22.57 1.05
CA LEU A 3 11.38 22.81 0.65
C LEU A 3 10.84 24.09 1.31
N SER A 4 10.05 24.85 0.57
CA SER A 4 9.29 25.98 1.13
C SER A 4 8.23 25.47 2.11
N LYS A 5 7.69 26.38 2.94
CA LYS A 5 6.60 26.01 3.84
C LYS A 5 5.38 25.49 3.08
N ALA A 6 5.07 26.12 1.94
CA ALA A 6 3.96 25.69 1.10
C ALA A 6 4.17 24.29 0.55
N ASP A 7 5.38 23.98 0.06
CA ASP A 7 5.69 22.64 -0.45
C ASP A 7 5.70 21.59 0.65
N LYS A 8 6.19 21.93 1.84
CA LYS A 8 6.13 21.02 3.00
C LYS A 8 4.69 20.67 3.38
N ARG A 9 3.82 21.70 3.39
CA ARG A 9 2.41 21.49 3.68
C ARG A 9 1.75 20.61 2.61
N LEU A 10 2.09 20.84 1.35
CA LEU A 10 1.60 20.02 0.24
C LEU A 10 2.06 18.58 0.38
N CYS A 11 3.32 18.35 0.77
CA CYS A 11 3.80 16.99 1.04
C CYS A 11 2.93 16.29 2.08
N ARG A 12 2.64 16.96 3.20
CA ARG A 12 1.80 16.36 4.26
C ARG A 12 0.39 16.04 3.75
N GLU A 13 -0.19 16.96 2.96
CA GLU A 13 -1.51 16.73 2.36
C GLU A 13 -1.49 15.50 1.41
N LEU A 14 -0.48 15.43 0.54
CA LEU A 14 -0.40 14.35 -0.43
C LEU A 14 -0.03 13.00 0.20
N ILE A 15 0.77 13.01 1.27
CA ILE A 15 1.06 11.79 2.04
C ILE A 15 -0.23 11.26 2.67
N ASP A 16 -1.03 12.13 3.27
CA ASP A 16 -2.32 11.75 3.83
C ASP A 16 -3.27 11.21 2.75
N THR A 17 -3.33 11.89 1.60
CA THR A 17 -4.15 11.46 0.47
C THR A 17 -3.72 10.09 -0.05
N GLY A 18 -2.41 9.87 -0.19
CA GLY A 18 -1.87 8.59 -0.64
C GLY A 18 -2.19 7.47 0.33
N LEU A 19 -2.02 7.70 1.62
CA LEU A 19 -2.35 6.72 2.65
C LEU A 19 -3.84 6.36 2.62
N GLU A 20 -4.71 7.35 2.51
CA GLU A 20 -6.16 7.11 2.43
C GLU A 20 -6.52 6.24 1.23
N ARG A 21 -5.91 6.51 0.08
CA ARG A 21 -6.13 5.74 -1.16
C ARG A 21 -5.62 4.31 -1.05
N GLU A 22 -4.42 4.12 -0.48
CA GLU A 22 -3.87 2.78 -0.24
C GLU A 22 -4.75 1.99 0.72
N CYS A 23 -5.19 2.61 1.81
CA CYS A 23 -6.06 1.96 2.79
C CYS A 23 -7.40 1.55 2.19
N LYS A 24 -8.00 2.43 1.39
CA LYS A 24 -9.24 2.11 0.70
C LYS A 24 -9.08 0.88 -0.20
N HIS A 25 -8.01 0.86 -1.00
CA HIS A 25 -7.71 -0.26 -1.89
C HIS A 25 -7.53 -1.56 -1.10
N PHE A 26 -6.79 -1.49 0.02
CA PHE A 26 -6.57 -2.65 0.87
C PHE A 26 -7.87 -3.15 1.49
N VAL A 27 -8.72 -2.25 2.01
CA VAL A 27 -10.02 -2.65 2.57
C VAL A 27 -10.89 -3.34 1.53
N GLU A 28 -10.91 -2.82 0.31
CA GLU A 28 -11.66 -3.45 -0.80
C GLU A 28 -11.11 -4.84 -1.13
N GLN A 29 -9.78 -5.00 -1.07
CA GLN A 29 -9.13 -6.29 -1.29
C GLN A 29 -9.50 -7.30 -0.19
N ILE A 30 -9.49 -6.87 1.07
CA ILE A 30 -9.89 -7.72 2.21
C ILE A 30 -11.34 -8.14 2.09
N GLN A 31 -12.23 -7.24 1.67
CA GLN A 31 -13.63 -7.56 1.44
C GLN A 31 -13.79 -8.64 0.37
N ARG A 32 -13.04 -8.56 -0.72
CA ARG A 32 -13.07 -9.58 -1.76
C ARG A 32 -12.60 -10.94 -1.24
N ILE A 33 -11.51 -10.97 -0.49
CA ILE A 33 -11.00 -12.21 0.10
C ILE A 33 -12.02 -12.79 1.09
N ALA A 34 -12.59 -11.95 1.96
CA ALA A 34 -13.56 -12.38 2.96
C ALA A 34 -14.82 -12.96 2.32
N ASN A 35 -15.19 -12.48 1.14
CA ASN A 35 -16.42 -12.86 0.44
C ASN A 35 -16.20 -13.85 -0.70
N GLU A 36 -14.99 -14.39 -0.87
CA GLU A 36 -14.75 -15.42 -1.87
C GLU A 36 -15.66 -16.62 -1.61
N PRO A 37 -16.37 -17.12 -2.64
CA PRO A 37 -17.25 -18.28 -2.48
C PRO A 37 -16.48 -19.48 -1.93
N ILE A 38 -17.12 -20.21 -1.01
CA ILE A 38 -16.56 -21.45 -0.47
C ILE A 38 -17.34 -22.61 -1.07
N PRO A 39 -16.67 -23.54 -1.79
CA PRO A 39 -17.36 -24.74 -2.30
C PRO A 39 -18.03 -25.52 -1.16
N PRO A 40 -19.27 -26.01 -1.37
CA PRO A 40 -20.01 -26.71 -0.32
C PRO A 40 -19.26 -27.91 0.28
N GLU A 41 -18.47 -28.61 -0.52
CA GLU A 41 -17.68 -29.75 -0.07
C GLU A 41 -16.62 -29.36 0.96
N GLN A 42 -16.11 -28.13 0.91
CA GLN A 42 -15.12 -27.64 1.88
C GLN A 42 -15.76 -27.23 3.20
N LEU A 43 -17.04 -26.84 3.18
CA LEU A 43 -17.76 -26.43 4.40
C LEU A 43 -17.94 -27.60 5.36
N ASN A 44 -17.96 -28.82 4.86
CA ASN A 44 -18.26 -30.03 5.65
C ASN A 44 -17.04 -30.93 5.86
N GLU A 45 -15.81 -30.39 5.63
CA GLU A 45 -14.59 -31.16 5.86
C GLU A 45 -14.50 -31.61 7.33
N PRO A 46 -14.23 -32.90 7.58
CA PRO A 46 -14.09 -33.38 8.95
C PRO A 46 -12.72 -32.99 9.53
N TYR A 47 -12.61 -33.07 10.85
CA TYR A 47 -11.34 -32.93 11.52
C TYR A 47 -10.35 -34.00 11.00
N ARG A 48 -9.12 -33.55 10.72
CA ARG A 48 -8.03 -34.44 10.25
C ARG A 48 -6.71 -34.04 10.86
N GLU A 49 -5.82 -34.99 10.99
CA GLU A 49 -4.44 -34.77 11.46
C GLU A 49 -3.46 -35.33 10.45
N GLU A 50 -2.32 -34.66 10.32
CA GLU A 50 -1.15 -35.15 9.59
C GLU A 50 0.08 -34.96 10.48
N ASN A 51 0.85 -36.03 10.68
CA ASN A 51 2.06 -36.00 11.50
C ASN A 51 1.81 -35.44 12.91
N GLY A 52 0.65 -35.78 13.49
CA GLY A 52 0.29 -35.35 14.82
C GLY A 52 -0.22 -33.90 14.93
N GLN A 53 -0.38 -33.22 13.79
CA GLN A 53 -0.87 -31.85 13.76
C GLN A 53 -2.23 -31.78 13.08
N SER A 54 -3.13 -30.96 13.64
CA SER A 54 -4.43 -30.75 13.03
C SER A 54 -4.27 -29.93 11.74
N ILE A 55 -5.04 -30.30 10.72
CA ILE A 55 -5.09 -29.59 9.44
C ILE A 55 -6.15 -28.52 9.52
N GLU A 56 -5.81 -27.29 9.11
CA GLU A 56 -6.75 -26.18 9.11
C GLU A 56 -7.92 -26.47 8.17
N ARG A 57 -9.13 -26.26 8.66
CA ARG A 57 -10.33 -26.30 7.87
C ARG A 57 -10.60 -24.95 7.21
N VAL A 58 -11.60 -24.88 6.35
CA VAL A 58 -11.81 -23.76 5.42
C VAL A 58 -11.87 -22.39 6.09
N TRP A 59 -12.55 -22.27 7.22
CA TRP A 59 -12.66 -20.97 7.90
C TRP A 59 -11.34 -20.55 8.56
N HIS A 60 -10.60 -21.51 9.10
CA HIS A 60 -9.28 -21.23 9.66
C HIS A 60 -8.31 -20.80 8.55
N LYS A 61 -8.36 -21.46 7.40
CA LYS A 61 -7.56 -21.06 6.23
C LYS A 61 -7.91 -19.64 5.77
N ARG A 62 -9.20 -19.30 5.74
CA ARG A 62 -9.66 -17.97 5.38
C ARG A 62 -9.13 -16.91 6.36
N PHE A 63 -9.20 -17.21 7.66
CA PHE A 63 -8.65 -16.33 8.70
C PHE A 63 -7.16 -16.10 8.49
N ILE A 64 -6.39 -17.18 8.25
CA ILE A 64 -4.94 -17.06 8.04
C ILE A 64 -4.64 -16.18 6.80
N LYS A 65 -5.39 -16.37 5.72
CA LYS A 65 -5.22 -15.57 4.50
C LYS A 65 -5.46 -14.08 4.77
N LEU A 66 -6.53 -13.76 5.50
CA LEU A 66 -6.84 -12.37 5.87
C LEU A 66 -5.79 -11.79 6.80
N PHE A 67 -5.33 -12.57 7.77
CA PHE A 67 -4.29 -12.14 8.71
C PHE A 67 -2.99 -11.83 7.97
N ARG A 68 -2.55 -12.72 7.08
CA ARG A 68 -1.31 -12.52 6.30
C ARG A 68 -1.39 -11.28 5.44
N ALA A 69 -2.50 -11.07 4.75
CA ALA A 69 -2.70 -9.89 3.91
C ALA A 69 -2.62 -8.61 4.75
N THR A 70 -3.25 -8.61 5.93
CA THR A 70 -3.26 -7.48 6.85
C THR A 70 -1.86 -7.21 7.41
N ASP A 71 -1.14 -8.25 7.78
CA ASP A 71 0.21 -8.14 8.32
C ASP A 71 1.18 -7.58 7.27
N GLU A 72 1.11 -8.07 6.03
CA GLU A 72 1.92 -7.55 4.93
C GLU A 72 1.63 -6.09 4.64
N PHE A 73 0.35 -5.72 4.63
CA PHE A 73 -0.03 -4.32 4.43
C PHE A 73 0.45 -3.44 5.57
N ASN A 74 0.35 -3.90 6.81
CA ASN A 74 0.84 -3.16 7.97
C ASN A 74 2.34 -2.90 7.88
N HIS A 75 3.12 -3.89 7.45
CA HIS A 75 4.56 -3.72 7.23
C HIS A 75 4.84 -2.70 6.12
N HIS A 76 4.08 -2.76 5.03
CA HIS A 76 4.20 -1.80 3.93
C HIS A 76 3.91 -0.37 4.40
N VAL A 77 2.85 -0.17 5.17
CA VAL A 77 2.49 1.14 5.72
C VAL A 77 3.60 1.66 6.63
N ALA A 78 4.15 0.81 7.50
CA ALA A 78 5.24 1.20 8.38
C ALA A 78 6.47 1.65 7.58
N LEU A 79 6.87 0.87 6.58
CA LEU A 79 8.03 1.21 5.75
C LEU A 79 7.86 2.50 4.97
N ARG A 80 6.66 2.77 4.45
CA ARG A 80 6.41 3.96 3.63
C ARG A 80 6.19 5.22 4.45
N TYR A 81 5.44 5.13 5.55
CA TYR A 81 4.91 6.30 6.25
C TYR A 81 5.58 6.63 7.58
N ASP A 82 6.16 5.65 8.29
CA ASP A 82 6.74 5.90 9.61
C ASP A 82 7.95 6.85 9.57
N HIS A 83 8.62 6.94 8.43
CA HIS A 83 9.77 7.83 8.23
C HIS A 83 9.42 9.08 7.43
N ALA A 84 8.13 9.34 7.21
CA ALA A 84 7.68 10.50 6.46
C ALA A 84 7.67 11.75 7.35
N THR A 85 8.87 12.22 7.69
CA THR A 85 9.09 13.43 8.50
C THR A 85 10.09 14.33 7.79
N GLY A 86 9.92 15.64 7.95
CA GLY A 86 10.90 16.65 7.54
C GLY A 86 11.60 16.38 6.21
N SER A 87 12.84 15.92 6.29
CA SER A 87 13.70 15.68 5.12
C SER A 87 13.23 14.51 4.24
N HIS A 88 12.35 13.64 4.74
CA HIS A 88 11.87 12.47 4.00
C HIS A 88 10.49 12.65 3.35
N TYR A 89 9.88 13.83 3.50
CA TYR A 89 8.57 14.10 2.91
C TYR A 89 8.56 13.90 1.40
N LEU A 90 9.53 14.48 0.72
CA LEU A 90 9.58 14.42 -0.74
C LEU A 90 9.82 13.01 -1.25
N GLU A 91 10.62 12.22 -0.53
CA GLU A 91 10.85 10.81 -0.85
C GLU A 91 9.55 10.01 -0.77
N CYS A 92 8.77 10.24 0.29
CA CYS A 92 7.48 9.56 0.46
C CYS A 92 6.50 9.93 -0.65
N VAL A 93 6.39 11.21 -0.97
CA VAL A 93 5.55 11.70 -2.07
C VAL A 93 5.99 11.09 -3.40
N THR A 94 7.30 11.04 -3.65
CA THR A 94 7.84 10.47 -4.88
C THR A 94 7.48 8.99 -5.00
N GLY A 95 7.63 8.23 -3.91
CA GLY A 95 7.24 6.81 -3.88
C GLY A 95 5.75 6.61 -4.16
N LEU A 96 4.90 7.45 -3.58
CA LEU A 96 3.46 7.41 -3.82
C LEU A 96 3.13 7.71 -5.29
N TYR A 97 3.80 8.69 -5.87
CA TYR A 97 3.62 9.02 -7.28
C TYR A 97 4.07 7.90 -8.20
N LEU A 98 5.23 7.28 -7.91
CA LEU A 98 5.75 6.15 -8.69
C LEU A 98 4.77 4.97 -8.67
N ASP A 99 4.14 4.71 -7.54
CA ASP A 99 3.18 3.62 -7.38
C ASP A 99 1.77 4.00 -7.85
N LYS A 100 1.62 5.19 -8.43
CA LYS A 100 0.37 5.70 -9.02
C LYS A 100 -0.73 5.97 -7.99
N TRP A 101 -0.35 6.23 -6.73
CA TRP A 101 -1.30 6.68 -5.70
C TRP A 101 -1.56 8.18 -5.77
N LEU A 102 -0.72 8.94 -6.47
CA LEU A 102 -0.88 10.37 -6.70
C LEU A 102 -0.92 10.65 -8.20
N THR A 103 -1.70 11.64 -8.60
CA THR A 103 -1.89 12.02 -9.99
C THR A 103 -0.87 13.07 -10.43
N ASP A 104 -0.70 13.20 -11.75
CA ASP A 104 0.14 14.26 -12.34
C ASP A 104 -0.35 15.65 -11.92
N ASP A 105 -1.66 15.86 -11.86
CA ASP A 105 -2.24 17.15 -11.45
C ASP A 105 -1.89 17.49 -10.00
N GLU A 106 -1.85 16.48 -9.13
CA GLU A 106 -1.47 16.68 -7.73
C GLU A 106 0.00 17.07 -7.62
N ILE A 107 0.88 16.42 -8.36
CA ILE A 107 2.31 16.73 -8.40
C ILE A 107 2.57 18.11 -9.01
N ALA A 108 1.75 18.52 -9.99
CA ALA A 108 1.87 19.83 -10.63
C ALA A 108 1.65 21.01 -9.67
N ARG A 109 1.08 20.75 -8.49
CA ARG A 109 0.86 21.79 -7.46
C ARG A 109 2.14 22.22 -6.75
N PHE A 110 3.22 21.42 -6.85
CA PHE A 110 4.50 21.80 -6.25
C PHE A 110 5.16 22.96 -7.03
N SER A 111 6.03 23.71 -6.36
CA SER A 111 6.89 24.66 -7.02
C SER A 111 7.87 23.92 -7.97
N ASP A 112 8.58 24.66 -8.81
CA ASP A 112 9.36 24.10 -9.91
C ASP A 112 10.39 23.06 -9.47
N GLU A 113 11.17 23.35 -8.43
CA GLU A 113 12.29 22.49 -8.04
C GLU A 113 11.84 21.11 -7.54
N PRO A 114 10.93 21.01 -6.52
CA PRO A 114 10.47 19.69 -6.11
C PRO A 114 9.67 18.96 -7.19
N ARG A 115 8.89 19.68 -8.00
CA ARG A 115 8.16 19.08 -9.12
C ARG A 115 9.10 18.43 -10.11
N GLU A 116 10.18 19.12 -10.49
CA GLU A 116 11.18 18.57 -11.42
C GLU A 116 11.92 17.38 -10.82
N TYR A 117 12.25 17.44 -9.52
CA TYR A 117 12.87 16.32 -8.81
C TYR A 117 12.02 15.07 -8.91
N ILE A 118 10.72 15.19 -8.60
CA ILE A 118 9.80 14.05 -8.65
C ILE A 118 9.70 13.47 -10.06
N LYS A 119 9.59 14.33 -11.07
CA LYS A 119 9.48 13.89 -12.47
C LYS A 119 10.75 13.24 -12.99
N ILE A 120 11.91 13.78 -12.66
CA ILE A 120 13.19 13.20 -13.06
C ILE A 120 13.35 11.84 -12.40
N PHE A 121 13.08 11.74 -11.11
CA PHE A 121 13.18 10.48 -10.39
C PHE A 121 12.22 9.43 -10.99
N ALA A 122 10.99 9.83 -11.28
CA ALA A 122 10.01 8.96 -11.91
C ALA A 122 10.45 8.47 -13.28
N SER A 123 11.14 9.32 -14.08
CA SER A 123 11.59 8.94 -15.41
C SER A 123 12.61 7.80 -15.39
N PHE A 124 13.44 7.69 -14.34
CA PHE A 124 14.39 6.60 -14.20
C PHE A 124 13.70 5.25 -14.01
N TYR A 125 12.57 5.23 -13.33
CA TYR A 125 11.83 4.00 -13.05
C TYR A 125 10.81 3.66 -14.14
N SER A 126 10.32 4.64 -14.88
CA SER A 126 9.34 4.41 -15.96
C SER A 126 9.98 3.94 -17.25
N ASN A 127 11.31 4.02 -17.37
CA ASN A 127 12.06 3.54 -18.54
C ASN A 127 12.50 2.08 -18.40
N ASP A 128 12.04 1.39 -17.36
CA ASP A 128 12.30 -0.04 -17.20
C ASP A 128 11.57 -0.79 -18.32
N PRO A 129 12.28 -1.56 -19.15
CA PRO A 129 11.60 -2.38 -20.15
C PRO A 129 10.79 -3.46 -19.45
N ASP A 130 9.55 -3.53 -19.79
CA ASP A 130 8.63 -4.54 -19.24
C ASP A 130 9.08 -5.97 -19.56
#